data_7faf32df69dfcddb4cfb72d0b9b62f8d
#
_entry.id   7faf32df69dfcddb4cfb72d0b9b62f8d
#
_cell.length_a   1.000
_cell.length_b   1.000
_cell.length_c   1.000
_cell.angle_alpha   90.00
_cell.angle_beta   90.00
_cell.angle_gamma   90.00
#
_symmetry.space_group_name_H-M   'P 1'
#
loop_
_entity.id
_entity.type
_entity.pdbx_description
1 polymer ?
#
loop_
_entity_poly.entity_id
_entity_poly.type
_entity_poly.pdbx_seq_one_letter_code
_entity_poly.pdbx_strand_id
1 'polypeptide(L)'
;MKFISVFLERPRILFLTLAFILLSGISSLLSVPIQENPELAERWGNVSVFYPGASPERIETQVINDLEIKLREIVEIDELDSIISQGYSKTHIELEDSVPFGKIEETWSRIQGKVDQIIPPDNVALVLNRTAGPPITLEYAIDWNGDGEPPLIMMSRLAQQLKRKFSSISLTKETAVYGATDEEIVVEIDSAKMSSLNLTYQDVAKAISSFDNKKPVGVVSDDRSEYLIRLKDNINSPQKVGEIPIKVLNNSEIIRIQDIGSVSIQPGTPIEDIFLYNGKKVISVSTTGTMSQRVYDYVDRVEAVVEEMREVLPEEFSIEEIYDESLYVSS
;
A
#
# COMPACT_ATOMS: atom_id res chain seq x y z
N MET A 1 15.56 -35.92 -49.65
CA MET A 1 16.51 -36.89 -49.07
C MET A 1 17.99 -36.48 -49.17
N LYS A 2 18.39 -35.50 -50.00
CA LYS A 2 19.81 -35.07 -50.13
C LYS A 2 20.39 -34.34 -48.89
N PHE A 3 19.57 -33.78 -47.99
CA PHE A 3 20.07 -33.12 -46.79
C PHE A 3 20.59 -34.10 -45.72
N ILE A 4 19.94 -35.23 -45.56
CA ILE A 4 20.30 -36.25 -44.56
C ILE A 4 21.59 -36.97 -44.94
N SER A 5 21.83 -37.22 -46.26
CA SER A 5 23.06 -37.87 -46.70
C SER A 5 24.33 -37.05 -46.41
N VAL A 6 24.26 -35.73 -46.49
CA VAL A 6 25.40 -34.84 -46.15
C VAL A 6 25.82 -34.97 -44.69
N PHE A 7 24.87 -35.16 -43.77
CA PHE A 7 25.16 -35.35 -42.35
C PHE A 7 25.75 -36.73 -42.06
N LEU A 8 25.28 -37.77 -42.77
CA LEU A 8 25.77 -39.13 -42.59
C LEU A 8 27.17 -39.31 -43.17
N GLU A 9 27.50 -38.64 -44.27
CA GLU A 9 28.82 -38.69 -44.91
C GLU A 9 29.89 -37.86 -44.16
N ARG A 10 29.48 -36.93 -43.25
CA ARG A 10 30.41 -36.08 -42.51
C ARG A 10 30.16 -36.17 -41.00
N PRO A 11 30.64 -37.22 -40.33
CA PRO A 11 30.35 -37.47 -38.91
C PRO A 11 30.73 -36.31 -37.99
N ARG A 12 31.74 -35.51 -38.32
CA ARG A 12 32.13 -34.32 -37.57
C ARG A 12 31.05 -33.26 -37.55
N ILE A 13 30.34 -33.05 -38.65
CA ILE A 13 29.25 -32.09 -38.75
C ILE A 13 28.04 -32.59 -37.95
N LEU A 14 27.76 -33.91 -38.04
CA LEU A 14 26.71 -34.55 -37.27
C LEU A 14 26.91 -34.37 -35.77
N PHE A 15 28.13 -34.69 -35.26
CA PHE A 15 28.43 -34.50 -33.83
C PHE A 15 28.37 -33.05 -33.38
N LEU A 16 28.82 -32.09 -34.21
CA LEU A 16 28.77 -30.65 -33.90
C LEU A 16 27.33 -30.13 -33.82
N THR A 17 26.46 -30.54 -34.78
CA THR A 17 25.05 -30.19 -34.74
C THR A 17 24.33 -30.82 -33.56
N LEU A 18 24.63 -32.06 -33.22
CA LEU A 18 24.04 -32.76 -32.10
C LEU A 18 24.46 -32.12 -30.76
N ALA A 19 25.74 -31.77 -30.62
CA ALA A 19 26.27 -31.05 -29.49
C ALA A 19 25.63 -29.65 -29.34
N PHE A 20 25.45 -28.93 -30.46
CA PHE A 20 24.80 -27.62 -30.47
C PHE A 20 23.32 -27.70 -30.03
N ILE A 21 22.57 -28.69 -30.55
CA ILE A 21 21.17 -28.94 -30.18
C ILE A 21 21.08 -29.30 -28.70
N LEU A 22 22.00 -30.13 -28.20
CA LEU A 22 22.02 -30.55 -26.80
C LEU A 22 22.34 -29.38 -25.86
N LEU A 23 23.35 -28.58 -26.21
CA LEU A 23 23.70 -27.37 -25.47
C LEU A 23 22.56 -26.32 -25.49
N SER A 24 21.94 -26.14 -26.67
CA SER A 24 20.79 -25.24 -26.81
C SER A 24 19.59 -25.72 -25.98
N GLY A 25 19.33 -27.04 -25.99
CA GLY A 25 18.26 -27.65 -25.17
C GLY A 25 18.50 -27.50 -23.69
N ILE A 26 19.73 -27.75 -23.23
CA ILE A 26 20.10 -27.52 -21.81
C ILE A 26 19.98 -26.03 -21.44
N SER A 27 20.50 -25.13 -22.29
CA SER A 27 20.40 -23.70 -22.06
C SER A 27 18.93 -23.23 -22.00
N SER A 28 18.08 -23.76 -22.91
CA SER A 28 16.65 -23.44 -22.89
C SER A 28 15.97 -23.95 -21.61
N LEU A 29 16.26 -25.18 -21.19
CA LEU A 29 15.70 -25.77 -19.97
C LEU A 29 16.10 -24.97 -18.72
N LEU A 30 17.35 -24.48 -18.69
CA LEU A 30 17.85 -23.66 -17.59
C LEU A 30 17.28 -22.24 -17.56
N SER A 31 16.70 -21.77 -18.67
CA SER A 31 16.15 -20.39 -18.78
C SER A 31 14.63 -20.33 -18.67
N VAL A 32 13.93 -21.47 -18.60
CA VAL A 32 12.46 -21.50 -18.44
C VAL A 32 12.11 -20.99 -17.04
N PRO A 33 11.27 -19.95 -16.91
CA PRO A 33 10.74 -19.54 -15.63
C PRO A 33 9.80 -20.64 -15.10
N ILE A 34 10.03 -21.07 -13.87
CA ILE A 34 9.22 -22.11 -13.21
C ILE A 34 8.48 -21.42 -12.06
N GLN A 35 7.15 -21.56 -12.03
CA GLN A 35 6.26 -21.01 -11.02
C GLN A 35 5.19 -22.03 -10.68
N GLU A 36 4.68 -21.98 -9.44
CA GLU A 36 3.59 -22.87 -9.00
C GLU A 36 2.25 -22.43 -9.60
N ASN A 37 1.96 -21.14 -9.53
CA ASN A 37 0.68 -20.61 -9.94
C ASN A 37 0.78 -19.88 -11.29
N PRO A 38 -0.08 -20.22 -12.26
CA PRO A 38 -0.19 -19.41 -13.46
C PRO A 38 -0.69 -18.01 -13.12
N GLU A 39 -0.29 -17.02 -13.88
CA GLU A 39 -0.83 -15.67 -13.75
C GLU A 39 -2.33 -15.69 -14.05
N LEU A 40 -3.15 -15.48 -13.04
CA LEU A 40 -4.58 -15.32 -13.21
C LEU A 40 -4.86 -13.92 -13.76
N ALA A 41 -5.72 -13.86 -14.76
CA ALA A 41 -6.23 -12.59 -15.24
C ALA A 41 -7.18 -12.00 -14.18
N GLU A 42 -6.77 -10.93 -13.52
CA GLU A 42 -7.62 -10.22 -12.56
C GLU A 42 -8.69 -9.43 -13.31
N ARG A 43 -9.76 -10.12 -13.72
CA ARG A 43 -10.86 -9.52 -14.49
C ARG A 43 -11.93 -8.91 -13.60
N TRP A 44 -11.88 -9.14 -12.28
CA TRP A 44 -12.87 -8.68 -11.32
C TRP A 44 -12.28 -7.65 -10.36
N GLY A 45 -13.10 -6.69 -10.03
CA GLY A 45 -12.79 -5.69 -9.03
C GLY A 45 -14.06 -5.04 -8.50
N ASN A 46 -13.90 -4.13 -7.57
CA ASN A 46 -15.03 -3.35 -7.08
C ASN A 46 -14.59 -1.94 -6.66
N VAL A 47 -15.51 -0.99 -6.78
CA VAL A 47 -15.36 0.33 -6.18
C VAL A 47 -16.23 0.37 -4.94
N SER A 48 -15.61 0.55 -3.78
CA SER A 48 -16.30 0.76 -2.51
C SER A 48 -16.47 2.26 -2.28
N VAL A 49 -17.67 2.65 -1.90
CA VAL A 49 -18.02 4.04 -1.56
C VAL A 49 -18.44 4.09 -0.11
N PHE A 50 -17.74 4.91 0.68
CA PHE A 50 -18.06 5.17 2.09
C PHE A 50 -18.65 6.57 2.22
N TYR A 51 -19.92 6.66 2.61
CA TYR A 51 -20.63 7.92 2.82
C TYR A 51 -21.41 7.89 4.15
N PRO A 52 -20.73 8.10 5.29
CA PRO A 52 -21.33 7.97 6.61
C PRO A 52 -22.61 8.79 6.77
N GLY A 53 -23.69 8.13 7.20
CA GLY A 53 -25.00 8.78 7.47
C GLY A 53 -25.87 9.05 6.24
N ALA A 54 -25.42 8.75 5.02
CA ALA A 54 -26.23 8.93 3.82
C ALA A 54 -27.22 7.77 3.63
N SER A 55 -28.44 8.09 3.11
CA SER A 55 -29.36 7.07 2.66
C SER A 55 -28.92 6.46 1.33
N PRO A 56 -29.41 5.23 0.99
CA PRO A 56 -29.10 4.60 -0.29
C PRO A 56 -29.39 5.49 -1.51
N GLU A 57 -30.54 6.16 -1.53
CA GLU A 57 -30.96 7.03 -2.63
C GLU A 57 -30.03 8.24 -2.78
N ARG A 58 -29.48 8.72 -1.67
CA ARG A 58 -28.51 9.82 -1.69
C ARG A 58 -27.16 9.37 -2.25
N ILE A 59 -26.69 8.18 -1.89
CA ILE A 59 -25.46 7.59 -2.42
C ILE A 59 -25.61 7.37 -3.93
N GLU A 60 -26.74 6.77 -4.34
CA GLU A 60 -27.07 6.53 -5.74
C GLU A 60 -27.01 7.82 -6.56
N THR A 61 -27.76 8.84 -6.15
CA THR A 61 -27.91 10.07 -6.93
C THR A 61 -26.66 10.96 -6.93
N GLN A 62 -25.86 10.97 -5.87
CA GLN A 62 -24.72 11.87 -5.72
C GLN A 62 -23.37 11.26 -6.14
N VAL A 63 -23.30 9.91 -6.21
CA VAL A 63 -22.02 9.24 -6.45
C VAL A 63 -22.15 8.14 -7.51
N ILE A 64 -23.07 7.17 -7.30
CA ILE A 64 -23.10 5.95 -8.10
C ILE A 64 -23.48 6.23 -9.55
N ASN A 65 -24.46 7.07 -9.80
CA ASN A 65 -24.89 7.42 -11.15
C ASN A 65 -23.73 8.01 -11.98
N ASP A 66 -22.96 8.92 -11.40
CA ASP A 66 -21.80 9.50 -12.09
C ASP A 66 -20.66 8.46 -12.27
N LEU A 67 -20.45 7.61 -11.28
CA LEU A 67 -19.47 6.52 -11.32
C LEU A 67 -19.80 5.56 -12.47
N GLU A 68 -21.04 5.06 -12.52
CA GLU A 68 -21.48 4.11 -13.56
C GLU A 68 -21.41 4.74 -14.96
N ILE A 69 -21.84 5.99 -15.13
CA ILE A 69 -21.75 6.69 -16.42
C ILE A 69 -20.29 6.73 -16.91
N LYS A 70 -19.34 7.08 -16.02
CA LYS A 70 -17.91 7.17 -16.38
C LYS A 70 -17.30 5.80 -16.64
N LEU A 71 -17.67 4.77 -15.88
CA LEU A 71 -17.15 3.42 -16.06
C LEU A 71 -17.69 2.79 -17.36
N ARG A 72 -18.94 3.05 -17.74
CA ARG A 72 -19.52 2.60 -19.03
C ARG A 72 -18.85 3.20 -20.27
N GLU A 73 -18.01 4.22 -20.12
CA GLU A 73 -17.16 4.71 -21.22
C GLU A 73 -16.00 3.75 -21.56
N ILE A 74 -15.73 2.76 -20.71
CA ILE A 74 -14.69 1.74 -20.90
C ILE A 74 -15.35 0.52 -21.52
N VAL A 75 -15.07 0.29 -22.80
CA VAL A 75 -15.72 -0.76 -23.61
C VAL A 75 -15.37 -2.16 -23.12
N GLU A 76 -14.22 -2.32 -22.47
CA GLU A 76 -13.73 -3.58 -21.94
C GLU A 76 -14.42 -4.05 -20.65
N ILE A 77 -15.38 -3.29 -20.10
CA ILE A 77 -16.21 -3.70 -18.97
C ILE A 77 -17.42 -4.46 -19.51
N ASP A 78 -17.58 -5.71 -19.09
CA ASP A 78 -18.70 -6.59 -19.42
C ASP A 78 -19.85 -6.37 -18.44
N GLU A 79 -19.58 -6.51 -17.15
CA GLU A 79 -20.58 -6.38 -16.09
C GLU A 79 -20.27 -5.25 -15.12
N LEU A 80 -21.32 -4.50 -14.75
CA LEU A 80 -21.25 -3.39 -13.82
C LEU A 80 -22.51 -3.38 -12.95
N ASP A 81 -22.36 -3.84 -11.70
CA ASP A 81 -23.45 -3.96 -10.73
C ASP A 81 -23.15 -3.19 -9.46
N SER A 82 -24.14 -2.45 -8.95
CA SER A 82 -24.01 -1.68 -7.72
C SER A 82 -24.97 -2.17 -6.63
N ILE A 83 -24.42 -2.49 -5.47
CA ILE A 83 -25.19 -2.77 -4.24
C ILE A 83 -25.02 -1.57 -3.31
N ILE A 84 -26.16 -0.95 -2.96
CA ILE A 84 -26.18 0.27 -2.16
C ILE A 84 -26.88 0.00 -0.84
N SER A 85 -26.24 0.38 0.26
CA SER A 85 -26.74 0.29 1.62
C SER A 85 -26.63 1.63 2.34
N GLN A 86 -27.13 1.73 3.55
CA GLN A 86 -27.00 2.96 4.33
C GLN A 86 -25.53 3.24 4.67
N GLY A 87 -25.01 4.36 4.19
CA GLY A 87 -23.62 4.80 4.43
C GLY A 87 -22.54 4.09 3.60
N TYR A 88 -22.91 3.11 2.78
CA TYR A 88 -21.96 2.30 2.03
C TYR A 88 -22.52 1.83 0.68
N SER A 89 -21.67 1.74 -0.33
CA SER A 89 -21.97 1.09 -1.59
C SER A 89 -20.79 0.30 -2.12
N LYS A 90 -21.07 -0.75 -2.87
CA LYS A 90 -20.07 -1.56 -3.57
C LYS A 90 -20.52 -1.74 -5.02
N THR A 91 -19.75 -1.20 -5.96
CA THR A 91 -19.94 -1.38 -7.40
C THR A 91 -19.00 -2.47 -7.89
N HIS A 92 -19.52 -3.60 -8.30
CA HIS A 92 -18.76 -4.68 -8.92
C HIS A 92 -18.45 -4.34 -10.37
N ILE A 93 -17.25 -4.71 -10.81
CA ILE A 93 -16.74 -4.51 -12.16
C ILE A 93 -16.17 -5.82 -12.66
N GLU A 94 -16.65 -6.31 -13.81
CA GLU A 94 -16.08 -7.46 -14.51
C GLU A 94 -15.61 -7.03 -15.90
N LEU A 95 -14.40 -7.44 -16.28
CA LEU A 95 -13.85 -7.18 -17.60
C LEU A 95 -14.21 -8.32 -18.56
N GLU A 96 -14.48 -7.97 -19.82
CA GLU A 96 -14.72 -8.95 -20.89
C GLU A 96 -13.64 -10.01 -20.97
N ASP A 97 -14.01 -11.26 -21.23
CA ASP A 97 -13.08 -12.37 -21.46
C ASP A 97 -12.18 -12.15 -22.68
N SER A 98 -12.65 -11.34 -23.62
CA SER A 98 -11.94 -10.98 -24.85
C SER A 98 -10.74 -10.07 -24.61
N VAL A 99 -10.60 -9.41 -23.46
CA VAL A 99 -9.47 -8.53 -23.14
C VAL A 99 -8.18 -9.33 -23.05
N PRO A 100 -7.18 -9.06 -23.90
CA PRO A 100 -5.91 -9.78 -23.85
C PRO A 100 -5.23 -9.57 -22.50
N PHE A 101 -4.58 -10.65 -22.00
CA PHE A 101 -3.89 -10.66 -20.72
C PHE A 101 -2.98 -9.43 -20.51
N GLY A 102 -2.13 -9.11 -21.50
CA GLY A 102 -1.21 -7.96 -21.45
C GLY A 102 -1.88 -6.57 -21.44
N LYS A 103 -3.22 -6.49 -21.61
CA LYS A 103 -3.97 -5.22 -21.57
C LYS A 103 -4.81 -5.05 -20.29
N ILE A 104 -4.91 -6.06 -19.46
CA ILE A 104 -5.74 -6.02 -18.24
C ILE A 104 -5.26 -4.91 -17.31
N GLU A 105 -3.95 -4.79 -17.08
CA GLU A 105 -3.36 -3.73 -16.24
C GLU A 105 -3.61 -2.33 -16.79
N GLU A 106 -3.52 -2.16 -18.11
CA GLU A 106 -3.83 -0.89 -18.78
C GLU A 106 -5.31 -0.54 -18.59
N THR A 107 -6.20 -1.54 -18.71
CA THR A 107 -7.64 -1.35 -18.52
C THR A 107 -7.96 -0.95 -17.09
N TRP A 108 -7.38 -1.62 -16.09
CA TRP A 108 -7.54 -1.23 -14.67
C TRP A 108 -6.99 0.16 -14.36
N SER A 109 -5.87 0.54 -14.98
CA SER A 109 -5.34 1.90 -14.85
C SER A 109 -6.30 2.95 -15.42
N ARG A 110 -7.00 2.64 -16.52
CA ARG A 110 -8.05 3.50 -17.08
C ARG A 110 -9.27 3.57 -16.19
N ILE A 111 -9.68 2.44 -15.57
CA ILE A 111 -10.76 2.41 -14.57
C ILE A 111 -10.41 3.30 -13.38
N GLN A 112 -9.20 3.17 -12.81
CA GLN A 112 -8.73 4.04 -11.73
C GLN A 112 -8.79 5.51 -12.14
N GLY A 113 -8.31 5.85 -13.34
CA GLY A 113 -8.38 7.22 -13.85
C GLY A 113 -9.81 7.75 -14.02
N LYS A 114 -10.82 6.88 -14.25
CA LYS A 114 -12.23 7.28 -14.25
C LYS A 114 -12.78 7.49 -12.85
N VAL A 115 -12.41 6.62 -11.91
CA VAL A 115 -12.77 6.76 -10.48
C VAL A 115 -12.20 8.06 -9.92
N ASP A 116 -10.95 8.39 -10.22
CA ASP A 116 -10.28 9.61 -9.75
C ASP A 116 -10.91 10.90 -10.33
N GLN A 117 -11.65 10.82 -11.42
CA GLN A 117 -12.38 11.95 -12.00
C GLN A 117 -13.73 12.23 -11.30
N ILE A 118 -14.19 11.33 -10.44
CA ILE A 118 -15.38 11.58 -9.62
C ILE A 118 -15.01 12.60 -8.54
N ILE A 119 -15.80 13.66 -8.46
CA ILE A 119 -15.68 14.67 -7.39
C ILE A 119 -16.77 14.36 -6.37
N PRO A 120 -16.47 13.56 -5.33
CA PRO A 120 -17.47 13.21 -4.34
C PRO A 120 -17.78 14.41 -3.44
N PRO A 121 -18.95 14.41 -2.78
CA PRO A 121 -19.24 15.34 -1.69
C PRO A 121 -18.22 15.23 -0.55
N ASP A 122 -18.15 16.25 0.31
CA ASP A 122 -17.35 16.20 1.52
C ASP A 122 -17.72 14.97 2.37
N ASN A 123 -16.73 14.32 2.97
CA ASN A 123 -16.83 13.09 3.78
C ASN A 123 -17.22 11.81 3.00
N VAL A 124 -17.01 11.77 1.69
CA VAL A 124 -17.16 10.55 0.88
C VAL A 124 -15.79 10.05 0.44
N ALA A 125 -15.55 8.76 0.67
CA ALA A 125 -14.35 8.08 0.17
C ALA A 125 -14.74 7.06 -0.90
N LEU A 126 -13.99 7.04 -2.01
CA LEU A 126 -14.06 6.01 -3.04
C LEU A 126 -12.75 5.22 -3.04
N VAL A 127 -12.87 3.89 -3.03
CA VAL A 127 -11.70 3.00 -3.05
C VAL A 127 -11.93 1.94 -4.14
N LEU A 128 -11.05 1.88 -5.13
CA LEU A 128 -11.01 0.79 -6.10
C LEU A 128 -10.20 -0.38 -5.52
N ASN A 129 -10.86 -1.52 -5.37
CA ASN A 129 -10.25 -2.76 -4.91
C ASN A 129 -10.32 -3.79 -6.04
N ARG A 130 -9.21 -4.41 -6.36
CA ARG A 130 -9.15 -5.57 -7.25
C ARG A 130 -9.36 -6.83 -6.44
N THR A 131 -10.04 -7.82 -7.01
CA THR A 131 -10.54 -8.97 -6.24
C THR A 131 -9.47 -10.01 -5.95
N ALA A 132 -8.45 -10.08 -6.78
CA ALA A 132 -7.30 -10.96 -6.57
C ALA A 132 -6.03 -10.12 -6.70
N GLY A 133 -5.29 -9.99 -5.61
CA GLY A 133 -3.90 -9.58 -5.71
C GLY A 133 -3.08 -10.66 -6.42
N PRO A 134 -1.90 -10.34 -6.95
CA PRO A 134 -1.03 -11.35 -7.51
C PRO A 134 -0.72 -12.41 -6.45
N PRO A 135 -0.50 -13.68 -6.85
CA PRO A 135 -0.14 -14.74 -5.92
C PRO A 135 1.12 -14.31 -5.13
N ILE A 136 1.06 -14.46 -3.82
CA ILE A 136 2.16 -14.10 -2.93
C ILE A 136 3.31 -15.08 -3.19
N THR A 137 4.52 -14.55 -3.43
CA THR A 137 5.72 -15.38 -3.56
C THR A 137 6.34 -15.68 -2.20
N LEU A 138 6.44 -14.66 -1.34
CA LEU A 138 6.94 -14.79 0.03
C LEU A 138 6.14 -13.93 0.99
N GLU A 139 5.95 -14.44 2.21
CA GLU A 139 5.28 -13.73 3.30
C GLU A 139 6.04 -13.93 4.61
N TYR A 140 6.30 -12.82 5.31
CA TYR A 140 7.01 -12.80 6.58
C TYR A 140 6.18 -12.13 7.66
N ALA A 141 6.21 -12.68 8.88
CA ALA A 141 5.64 -12.07 10.07
C ALA A 141 6.71 -11.30 10.85
N ILE A 142 6.39 -10.10 11.27
CA ILE A 142 7.13 -9.41 12.32
C ILE A 142 6.45 -9.74 13.64
N ASP A 143 7.12 -10.52 14.49
CA ASP A 143 6.62 -10.97 15.79
C ASP A 143 7.31 -10.21 16.93
N TRP A 144 6.61 -10.14 18.06
CA TRP A 144 7.08 -9.59 19.32
C TRP A 144 7.28 -10.68 20.34
N ASN A 145 8.52 -10.84 20.83
CA ASN A 145 8.91 -11.87 21.79
C ASN A 145 9.18 -11.31 23.20
N GLY A 146 8.96 -10.01 23.40
CA GLY A 146 9.11 -9.37 24.71
C GLY A 146 7.90 -9.56 25.62
N ASP A 147 8.02 -9.05 26.84
CA ASP A 147 6.94 -9.12 27.84
C ASP A 147 5.86 -8.05 27.55
N GLY A 148 4.58 -8.42 27.77
CA GLY A 148 3.46 -7.49 27.68
C GLY A 148 2.78 -7.41 26.30
N GLU A 149 2.08 -6.32 26.05
CA GLU A 149 1.38 -6.11 24.78
C GLU A 149 2.36 -5.76 23.65
N PRO A 150 2.14 -6.29 22.43
CA PRO A 150 2.98 -5.97 21.29
C PRO A 150 2.98 -4.48 20.96
N PRO A 151 4.14 -3.83 20.79
CA PRO A 151 4.24 -2.43 20.43
C PRO A 151 3.91 -2.22 18.94
N LEU A 152 2.61 -2.26 18.61
CA LEU A 152 2.09 -2.27 17.23
C LEU A 152 2.67 -1.14 16.35
N ILE A 153 2.86 0.06 16.91
CA ILE A 153 3.46 1.18 16.17
C ILE A 153 4.88 0.84 15.72
N MET A 154 5.71 0.28 16.61
CA MET A 154 7.09 -0.09 16.28
C MET A 154 7.09 -1.22 15.25
N MET A 155 6.25 -2.23 15.43
CA MET A 155 6.08 -3.33 14.48
C MET A 155 5.63 -2.80 13.11
N SER A 156 4.68 -1.85 13.06
CA SER A 156 4.23 -1.22 11.82
C SER A 156 5.37 -0.46 11.12
N ARG A 157 6.20 0.26 11.87
CA ARG A 157 7.38 0.95 11.31
C ARG A 157 8.39 -0.02 10.73
N LEU A 158 8.67 -1.12 11.42
CA LEU A 158 9.56 -2.19 10.93
C LEU A 158 9.00 -2.84 9.67
N ALA A 159 7.70 -3.13 9.65
CA ALA A 159 7.01 -3.69 8.48
C ALA A 159 7.07 -2.74 7.27
N GLN A 160 6.85 -1.45 7.47
CA GLN A 160 6.97 -0.46 6.41
C GLN A 160 8.44 -0.31 5.92
N GLN A 161 9.41 -0.48 6.80
CA GLN A 161 10.82 -0.52 6.41
C GLN A 161 11.13 -1.75 5.56
N LEU A 162 10.68 -2.92 5.98
CA LEU A 162 10.84 -4.18 5.24
C LEU A 162 10.14 -4.10 3.87
N LYS A 163 8.89 -3.60 3.83
CA LYS A 163 8.16 -3.34 2.58
C LYS A 163 8.96 -2.48 1.61
N ARG A 164 9.56 -1.36 2.07
CA ARG A 164 10.38 -0.49 1.21
C ARG A 164 11.61 -1.23 0.67
N LYS A 165 12.26 -2.04 1.50
CA LYS A 165 13.40 -2.88 1.06
C LYS A 165 12.96 -3.88 0.00
N PHE A 166 11.86 -4.61 0.21
CA PHE A 166 11.30 -5.54 -0.79
C PHE A 166 10.93 -4.83 -2.09
N SER A 167 10.29 -3.66 -2.01
CA SER A 167 9.94 -2.86 -3.20
C SER A 167 11.15 -2.38 -3.99
N SER A 168 12.34 -2.33 -3.38
CA SER A 168 13.59 -1.95 -4.06
C SER A 168 14.29 -3.11 -4.77
N ILE A 169 13.86 -4.35 -4.52
CA ILE A 169 14.39 -5.53 -5.19
C ILE A 169 13.97 -5.52 -6.65
N SER A 170 14.93 -5.75 -7.55
CA SER A 170 14.63 -5.83 -8.99
C SER A 170 13.62 -6.94 -9.29
N LEU A 171 12.67 -6.64 -10.16
CA LEU A 171 11.61 -7.56 -10.59
C LEU A 171 10.62 -7.92 -9.46
N THR A 172 10.47 -7.08 -8.45
CA THR A 172 9.32 -7.11 -7.55
C THR A 172 8.11 -6.53 -8.27
N LYS A 173 7.01 -7.27 -8.28
CA LYS A 173 5.73 -6.84 -8.85
C LYS A 173 4.93 -6.04 -7.82
N GLU A 174 4.80 -6.58 -6.62
CA GLU A 174 3.98 -6.00 -5.56
C GLU A 174 4.53 -6.32 -4.17
N THR A 175 4.24 -5.45 -3.21
CA THR A 175 4.50 -5.66 -1.78
C THR A 175 3.34 -5.13 -0.97
N ALA A 176 2.85 -5.91 -0.01
CA ALA A 176 1.76 -5.52 0.87
C ALA A 176 2.16 -5.66 2.35
N VAL A 177 1.43 -4.97 3.22
CA VAL A 177 1.55 -5.08 4.68
C VAL A 177 0.15 -5.28 5.24
N TYR A 178 -0.02 -6.26 6.12
CA TYR A 178 -1.28 -6.60 6.76
C TYR A 178 -1.13 -6.57 8.28
N GLY A 179 -2.19 -6.15 8.97
CA GLY A 179 -2.19 -6.02 10.44
C GLY A 179 -1.44 -4.78 10.95
N ALA A 180 -0.97 -3.89 10.08
CA ALA A 180 -0.35 -2.65 10.49
C ALA A 180 -1.38 -1.64 10.98
N THR A 181 -0.98 -0.82 11.94
CA THR A 181 -1.80 0.28 12.43
C THR A 181 -1.20 1.62 12.04
N ASP A 182 -2.06 2.57 11.72
CA ASP A 182 -1.65 3.94 11.51
C ASP A 182 -1.27 4.60 12.84
N GLU A 183 -0.39 5.59 12.76
CA GLU A 183 0.02 6.37 13.90
C GLU A 183 -0.82 7.64 14.00
N GLU A 184 -1.44 7.85 15.15
CA GLU A 184 -2.17 9.08 15.45
C GLU A 184 -1.44 9.89 16.51
N ILE A 185 -1.40 11.22 16.34
CA ILE A 185 -0.96 12.13 17.40
C ILE A 185 -2.18 12.50 18.22
N VAL A 186 -2.27 11.95 19.42
CA VAL A 186 -3.37 12.17 20.36
C VAL A 186 -3.02 13.28 21.33
N VAL A 187 -3.94 14.25 21.45
CA VAL A 187 -3.86 15.35 22.42
C VAL A 187 -4.87 15.09 23.53
N GLU A 188 -4.39 14.69 24.69
CA GLU A 188 -5.20 14.51 25.90
C GLU A 188 -5.25 15.81 26.71
N ILE A 189 -6.44 16.38 26.82
CA ILE A 189 -6.63 17.71 27.41
C ILE A 189 -7.12 17.62 28.86
N ASP A 190 -6.47 18.35 29.77
CA ASP A 190 -6.92 18.55 31.14
C ASP A 190 -8.03 19.60 31.16
N SER A 191 -9.27 19.18 31.38
CA SER A 191 -10.45 20.04 31.41
C SER A 191 -10.40 21.09 32.52
N ALA A 192 -9.74 20.80 33.67
CA ALA A 192 -9.60 21.72 34.78
C ALA A 192 -8.65 22.86 34.42
N LYS A 193 -7.50 22.54 33.83
CA LYS A 193 -6.55 23.55 33.34
C LYS A 193 -7.18 24.41 32.24
N MET A 194 -7.88 23.78 31.30
CA MET A 194 -8.55 24.48 30.21
C MET A 194 -9.58 25.50 30.73
N SER A 195 -10.41 25.08 31.72
CA SER A 195 -11.41 25.94 32.34
C SER A 195 -10.78 27.10 33.11
N SER A 196 -9.68 26.89 33.84
CA SER A 196 -8.97 27.93 34.58
C SER A 196 -8.38 29.02 33.68
N LEU A 197 -8.05 28.67 32.44
CA LEU A 197 -7.49 29.58 31.44
C LEU A 197 -8.54 30.18 30.48
N ASN A 198 -9.83 29.91 30.74
CA ASN A 198 -10.96 30.28 29.86
C ASN A 198 -10.73 29.89 28.41
N LEU A 199 -10.34 28.64 28.20
CA LEU A 199 -10.16 28.00 26.87
C LEU A 199 -11.29 27.04 26.59
N THR A 200 -11.64 26.90 25.31
CA THR A 200 -12.62 25.93 24.80
C THR A 200 -11.94 24.89 23.91
N TYR A 201 -12.58 23.73 23.75
CA TYR A 201 -12.10 22.71 22.79
C TYR A 201 -12.00 23.27 21.36
N GLN A 202 -12.87 24.21 20.99
CA GLN A 202 -12.81 24.89 19.70
C GLN A 202 -11.55 25.73 19.51
N ASP A 203 -11.05 26.35 20.60
CA ASP A 203 -9.82 27.16 20.54
C ASP A 203 -8.62 26.25 20.24
N VAL A 204 -8.57 25.08 20.88
CA VAL A 204 -7.53 24.06 20.61
C VAL A 204 -7.63 23.53 19.19
N ALA A 205 -8.83 23.13 18.74
CA ALA A 205 -9.05 22.63 17.38
C ALA A 205 -8.68 23.67 16.32
N LYS A 206 -9.03 24.95 16.53
CA LYS A 206 -8.63 26.05 15.65
C LYS A 206 -7.11 26.26 15.63
N ALA A 207 -6.46 26.19 16.78
CA ALA A 207 -5.01 26.34 16.87
C ALA A 207 -4.31 25.24 16.06
N ILE A 208 -4.71 23.96 16.24
CA ILE A 208 -4.15 22.83 15.51
C ILE A 208 -4.41 22.98 14.00
N SER A 209 -5.65 23.22 13.58
CA SER A 209 -6.00 23.36 12.16
C SER A 209 -5.37 24.57 11.48
N SER A 210 -5.11 25.63 12.23
CA SER A 210 -4.40 26.82 11.70
C SER A 210 -2.90 26.55 11.53
N PHE A 211 -2.33 25.65 12.31
CA PHE A 211 -0.93 25.29 12.23
C PHE A 211 -0.65 24.22 11.17
N ASP A 212 -1.61 23.33 10.90
CA ASP A 212 -1.53 22.30 9.85
C ASP A 212 -1.84 22.85 8.43
N ASN A 213 -1.63 24.12 8.20
CA ASN A 213 -1.88 24.74 6.90
C ASN A 213 -0.82 24.28 5.86
N LYS A 214 -1.11 23.18 5.16
CA LYS A 214 -0.40 22.74 3.92
C LYS A 214 -0.68 23.67 2.71
N LYS A 215 -1.33 24.83 2.90
CA LYS A 215 -1.62 25.76 1.81
C LYS A 215 -0.35 26.51 1.41
N PRO A 216 -0.05 26.58 0.11
CA PRO A 216 1.00 27.48 -0.35
C PRO A 216 0.62 28.90 0.03
N VAL A 217 1.51 29.59 0.74
CA VAL A 217 1.27 30.96 1.26
C VAL A 217 1.26 32.00 0.13
N GLY A 218 1.65 31.61 -1.08
CA GLY A 218 1.66 32.49 -2.25
C GLY A 218 3.08 32.79 -2.75
N VAL A 219 3.12 33.53 -3.85
CA VAL A 219 4.34 34.06 -4.46
C VAL A 219 4.43 35.53 -4.12
N VAL A 220 5.53 35.95 -3.53
CA VAL A 220 5.86 37.37 -3.41
C VAL A 220 6.78 37.73 -4.56
N SER A 221 6.33 38.61 -5.44
CA SER A 221 7.13 39.10 -6.54
C SER A 221 7.60 40.51 -6.24
N ASP A 222 8.86 40.76 -6.47
CA ASP A 222 9.48 42.08 -6.57
C ASP A 222 9.84 42.33 -8.06
N ASP A 223 10.07 43.57 -8.45
CA ASP A 223 10.35 44.00 -9.86
C ASP A 223 11.46 43.21 -10.58
N ARG A 224 12.21 42.35 -9.88
CA ARG A 224 13.34 41.55 -10.39
C ARG A 224 13.34 40.08 -10.04
N SER A 225 12.46 39.59 -9.13
CA SER A 225 12.50 38.21 -8.65
C SER A 225 11.17 37.76 -8.06
N GLU A 226 10.81 36.52 -8.33
CA GLU A 226 9.70 35.82 -7.69
C GLU A 226 10.22 34.92 -6.55
N TYR A 227 9.68 35.08 -5.35
CA TYR A 227 10.00 34.27 -4.18
C TYR A 227 8.82 33.38 -3.82
N LEU A 228 8.97 32.06 -3.97
CA LEU A 228 7.99 31.10 -3.48
C LEU A 228 8.15 30.93 -1.97
N ILE A 229 7.20 31.44 -1.20
CA ILE A 229 7.16 31.24 0.24
C ILE A 229 6.54 29.90 0.53
N ARG A 230 7.31 28.96 1.10
CA ARG A 230 6.84 27.68 1.61
C ARG A 230 6.92 27.71 3.15
N LEU A 231 5.80 27.48 3.81
CA LEU A 231 5.81 27.14 5.24
C LEU A 231 6.37 25.72 5.38
N LYS A 232 7.48 25.59 6.10
CA LYS A 232 8.21 24.31 6.26
C LYS A 232 7.76 23.48 7.47
N ASP A 233 6.82 23.97 8.25
CA ASP A 233 6.37 23.29 9.46
C ASP A 233 5.27 22.27 9.13
N ASN A 234 5.67 21.00 9.10
CA ASN A 234 4.74 19.87 9.12
C ASN A 234 4.55 19.44 10.58
N ILE A 235 3.30 19.26 10.98
CA ILE A 235 2.92 18.59 12.23
C ILE A 235 3.30 17.10 12.06
N ASN A 236 4.49 16.72 12.48
CA ASN A 236 5.02 15.38 12.34
C ASN A 236 5.62 14.81 13.63
N SER A 237 5.43 15.48 14.75
CA SER A 237 5.90 15.00 16.04
C SER A 237 5.04 15.54 17.19
N PRO A 238 4.87 14.77 18.28
CA PRO A 238 4.16 15.20 19.47
C PRO A 238 4.70 16.49 20.06
N GLN A 239 6.02 16.68 20.02
CA GLN A 239 6.68 17.88 20.53
C GLN A 239 6.21 19.13 19.80
N LYS A 240 6.18 19.08 18.46
CA LYS A 240 5.70 20.22 17.65
C LYS A 240 4.23 20.54 17.91
N VAL A 241 3.39 19.49 18.08
CA VAL A 241 1.99 19.69 18.44
C VAL A 241 1.88 20.34 19.83
N GLY A 242 2.68 19.89 20.80
CA GLY A 242 2.71 20.46 22.14
C GLY A 242 3.11 21.94 22.15
N GLU A 243 3.97 22.37 21.24
CA GLU A 243 4.44 23.76 21.12
C GLU A 243 3.46 24.69 20.41
N ILE A 244 2.37 24.21 19.82
CA ILE A 244 1.38 25.04 19.13
C ILE A 244 0.77 26.06 20.10
N PRO A 245 0.84 27.37 19.79
CA PRO A 245 0.23 28.39 20.61
C PRO A 245 -1.29 28.43 20.44
N ILE A 246 -2.03 28.44 21.56
CA ILE A 246 -3.50 28.51 21.56
C ILE A 246 -3.95 29.96 21.81
N LYS A 247 -3.33 30.65 22.79
CA LYS A 247 -3.75 31.98 23.20
C LYS A 247 -2.58 32.78 23.79
N VAL A 248 -2.61 34.09 23.57
CA VAL A 248 -1.70 35.04 24.22
C VAL A 248 -2.45 35.76 25.30
N LEU A 249 -1.96 35.71 26.54
CA LEU A 249 -2.53 36.42 27.65
C LEU A 249 -2.13 37.91 27.65
N ASN A 250 -2.82 38.74 28.43
CA ASN A 250 -2.58 40.19 28.51
C ASN A 250 -1.17 40.57 29.03
N ASN A 251 -0.48 39.62 29.68
CA ASN A 251 0.90 39.77 30.16
C ASN A 251 1.95 39.30 29.13
N SER A 252 1.54 39.06 27.87
CA SER A 252 2.38 38.50 26.80
C SER A 252 2.81 37.05 27.01
N GLU A 253 2.23 36.33 27.95
CA GLU A 253 2.44 34.91 28.15
C GLU A 253 1.66 34.11 27.08
N ILE A 254 2.33 33.13 26.49
CA ILE A 254 1.76 32.28 25.41
C ILE A 254 1.37 30.95 26.03
N ILE A 255 0.10 30.62 25.96
CA ILE A 255 -0.41 29.29 26.34
C ILE A 255 -0.27 28.35 25.13
N ARG A 256 0.36 27.20 25.35
CA ARG A 256 0.57 26.14 24.35
C ARG A 256 -0.26 24.91 24.70
N ILE A 257 -0.39 24.00 23.75
CA ILE A 257 -1.09 22.72 23.96
C ILE A 257 -0.49 21.94 25.14
N GLN A 258 0.84 21.86 25.23
CA GLN A 258 1.54 21.17 26.32
C GLN A 258 1.23 21.73 27.72
N ASP A 259 0.77 22.99 27.84
CA ASP A 259 0.45 23.62 29.12
C ASP A 259 -0.91 23.12 29.63
N ILE A 260 -1.80 22.70 28.75
CA ILE A 260 -3.17 22.28 29.07
C ILE A 260 -3.38 20.76 28.93
N GLY A 261 -2.39 20.00 28.50
CA GLY A 261 -2.55 18.55 28.28
C GLY A 261 -1.25 17.83 27.98
N SER A 262 -1.37 16.58 27.56
CA SER A 262 -0.27 15.77 27.07
C SER A 262 -0.46 15.44 25.58
N VAL A 263 0.65 15.23 24.90
CA VAL A 263 0.64 14.86 23.47
C VAL A 263 1.47 13.59 23.32
N SER A 264 0.86 12.57 22.76
CA SER A 264 1.48 11.25 22.55
C SER A 264 1.19 10.70 21.16
N ILE A 265 2.01 9.75 20.72
CA ILE A 265 1.69 8.92 19.54
C ILE A 265 0.97 7.67 20.06
N GLN A 266 -0.18 7.37 19.48
CA GLN A 266 -0.96 6.17 19.80
C GLN A 266 -1.35 5.45 18.52
N PRO A 267 -1.66 4.13 18.57
CA PRO A 267 -2.25 3.44 17.44
C PRO A 267 -3.59 4.06 17.06
N GLY A 268 -3.85 4.18 15.77
CA GLY A 268 -5.16 4.62 15.27
C GLY A 268 -6.30 3.78 15.85
N THR A 269 -7.40 4.41 16.20
CA THR A 269 -8.59 3.76 16.76
C THR A 269 -9.84 4.08 15.93
N PRO A 270 -10.66 3.08 15.55
CA PRO A 270 -10.51 1.63 15.82
C PRO A 270 -9.37 1.00 15.02
N ILE A 271 -8.77 -0.08 15.54
CA ILE A 271 -7.83 -0.90 14.76
C ILE A 271 -8.63 -1.57 13.64
N GLU A 272 -8.32 -1.22 12.39
CA GLU A 272 -9.09 -1.66 11.21
C GLU A 272 -8.67 -3.04 10.72
N ASP A 273 -7.39 -3.40 10.90
CA ASP A 273 -6.81 -4.65 10.42
C ASP A 273 -5.99 -5.34 11.51
N ILE A 274 -6.19 -6.64 11.69
CA ILE A 274 -5.46 -7.47 12.65
C ILE A 274 -5.02 -8.74 11.93
N PHE A 275 -3.71 -8.97 11.89
CA PHE A 275 -3.14 -10.21 11.40
C PHE A 275 -2.73 -11.10 12.57
N LEU A 276 -3.18 -12.37 12.55
CA LEU A 276 -2.87 -13.36 13.58
C LEU A 276 -2.05 -14.49 12.99
N TYR A 277 -0.91 -14.77 13.59
CA TYR A 277 -0.07 -15.92 13.25
C TYR A 277 0.24 -16.70 14.51
N ASN A 278 -0.03 -18.02 14.52
CA ASN A 278 0.11 -18.89 15.68
C ASN A 278 -0.57 -18.36 16.96
N GLY A 279 -1.72 -17.67 16.81
CA GLY A 279 -2.49 -17.10 17.92
C GLY A 279 -1.92 -15.77 18.48
N LYS A 280 -0.81 -15.26 17.95
CA LYS A 280 -0.23 -13.99 18.32
C LYS A 280 -0.62 -12.91 17.30
N LYS A 281 -0.71 -11.65 17.76
CA LYS A 281 -0.83 -10.48 16.88
C LYS A 281 0.54 -10.19 16.27
N VAL A 282 0.63 -10.29 14.97
CA VAL A 282 1.85 -9.98 14.20
C VAL A 282 1.52 -9.00 13.08
N ILE A 283 2.54 -8.44 12.46
CA ILE A 283 2.36 -7.66 11.23
C ILE A 283 3.00 -8.44 10.09
N SER A 284 2.20 -8.78 9.09
CA SER A 284 2.67 -9.51 7.91
C SER A 284 3.15 -8.55 6.84
N VAL A 285 4.22 -8.96 6.15
CA VAL A 285 4.76 -8.29 4.96
C VAL A 285 4.90 -9.32 3.86
N SER A 286 4.11 -9.15 2.81
CA SER A 286 4.18 -10.02 1.63
C SER A 286 4.89 -9.34 0.46
N THR A 287 5.45 -10.18 -0.42
CA THR A 287 6.07 -9.72 -1.66
C THR A 287 5.83 -10.72 -2.77
N THR A 288 5.67 -10.19 -3.98
CA THR A 288 5.42 -10.96 -5.20
C THR A 288 6.45 -10.61 -6.25
N GLY A 289 7.12 -11.62 -6.79
CA GLY A 289 8.02 -11.48 -7.92
C GLY A 289 7.28 -11.38 -9.26
N THR A 290 7.95 -10.83 -10.28
CA THR A 290 7.41 -10.89 -11.65
C THR A 290 7.62 -12.28 -12.25
N MET A 291 6.71 -12.70 -13.11
CA MET A 291 6.77 -14.01 -13.81
C MET A 291 7.90 -14.16 -14.80
N SER A 292 8.63 -13.10 -15.11
CA SER A 292 9.76 -13.13 -16.05
C SER A 292 11.05 -13.70 -15.47
N GLN A 293 11.04 -14.10 -14.19
CA GLN A 293 12.19 -14.64 -13.47
C GLN A 293 11.87 -15.99 -12.84
N ARG A 294 12.90 -16.73 -12.45
CA ARG A 294 12.72 -17.94 -11.64
C ARG A 294 12.36 -17.53 -10.21
N VAL A 295 11.41 -18.23 -9.62
CA VAL A 295 11.00 -18.00 -8.23
C VAL A 295 12.16 -18.10 -7.26
N TYR A 296 13.04 -19.08 -7.42
CA TYR A 296 14.23 -19.26 -6.56
C TYR A 296 15.18 -18.05 -6.58
N ASP A 297 15.47 -17.50 -7.76
CA ASP A 297 16.35 -16.34 -7.90
C ASP A 297 15.75 -15.08 -7.24
N TYR A 298 14.42 -15.03 -7.14
CA TYR A 298 13.73 -13.96 -6.44
C TYR A 298 13.74 -14.20 -4.94
N VAL A 299 13.44 -15.41 -4.50
CA VAL A 299 13.48 -15.84 -3.08
C VAL A 299 14.85 -15.54 -2.48
N ASP A 300 15.96 -15.97 -3.14
CA ASP A 300 17.32 -15.72 -2.66
C ASP A 300 17.59 -14.22 -2.39
N ARG A 301 17.08 -13.33 -3.26
CA ARG A 301 17.25 -11.88 -3.07
C ARG A 301 16.41 -11.32 -1.94
N VAL A 302 15.19 -11.83 -1.75
CA VAL A 302 14.32 -11.44 -0.64
C VAL A 302 14.89 -11.91 0.68
N GLU A 303 15.36 -13.17 0.76
CA GLU A 303 16.01 -13.74 1.94
C GLU A 303 17.25 -12.93 2.35
N ALA A 304 18.09 -12.55 1.39
CA ALA A 304 19.25 -11.71 1.67
C ALA A 304 18.86 -10.38 2.33
N VAL A 305 17.75 -9.77 1.92
CA VAL A 305 17.22 -8.54 2.53
C VAL A 305 16.65 -8.81 3.92
N VAL A 306 16.01 -9.95 4.13
CA VAL A 306 15.47 -10.35 5.43
C VAL A 306 16.61 -10.59 6.42
N GLU A 307 17.68 -11.30 6.01
CA GLU A 307 18.84 -11.52 6.87
C GLU A 307 19.53 -10.20 7.25
N GLU A 308 19.71 -9.27 6.29
CA GLU A 308 20.22 -7.93 6.59
C GLU A 308 19.34 -7.20 7.62
N MET A 309 18.01 -7.38 7.52
CA MET A 309 17.08 -6.76 8.46
C MET A 309 17.13 -7.43 9.84
N ARG A 310 17.31 -8.75 9.91
CA ARG A 310 17.47 -9.51 11.16
C ARG A 310 18.70 -9.07 11.98
N GLU A 311 19.79 -8.73 11.31
CA GLU A 311 21.02 -8.25 11.97
C GLU A 311 20.84 -6.90 12.72
N VAL A 312 19.90 -6.07 12.28
CA VAL A 312 19.66 -4.73 12.85
C VAL A 312 18.39 -4.64 13.70
N LEU A 313 17.63 -5.73 13.81
CA LEU A 313 16.44 -5.79 14.65
C LEU A 313 16.82 -5.77 16.14
N PRO A 314 16.03 -5.06 17.00
CA PRO A 314 16.14 -5.24 18.44
C PRO A 314 15.80 -6.69 18.84
N GLU A 315 16.43 -7.18 19.92
CA GLU A 315 16.36 -8.60 20.35
C GLU A 315 14.93 -9.09 20.62
N GLU A 316 14.02 -8.17 20.98
CA GLU A 316 12.62 -8.49 21.28
C GLU A 316 11.76 -8.73 20.02
N PHE A 317 12.26 -8.39 18.83
CA PHE A 317 11.54 -8.60 17.58
C PHE A 317 12.17 -9.74 16.79
N SER A 318 11.32 -10.48 16.07
CA SER A 318 11.76 -11.48 15.09
C SER A 318 11.03 -11.31 13.76
N ILE A 319 11.68 -11.81 12.70
CA ILE A 319 11.04 -11.96 11.39
C ILE A 319 10.95 -13.44 11.13
N GLU A 320 9.71 -13.94 11.06
CA GLU A 320 9.41 -15.35 10.79
C GLU A 320 8.84 -15.48 9.38
N GLU A 321 9.28 -16.50 8.66
CA GLU A 321 8.71 -16.86 7.36
C GLU A 321 7.36 -17.56 7.58
N ILE A 322 6.31 -17.05 6.90
CA ILE A 322 4.96 -17.63 6.94
C ILE A 322 4.71 -18.49 5.71
N TYR A 323 5.15 -17.99 4.55
CA TYR A 323 4.91 -18.63 3.27
C TYR A 323 6.07 -18.43 2.31
N ASP A 324 6.44 -19.52 1.61
CA ASP A 324 7.44 -19.57 0.54
C ASP A 324 6.90 -20.41 -0.62
N GLU A 325 6.62 -19.75 -1.75
CA GLU A 325 6.17 -20.39 -2.99
C GLU A 325 7.20 -21.40 -3.53
N SER A 326 8.49 -21.15 -3.34
CA SER A 326 9.55 -21.99 -3.89
C SER A 326 9.51 -23.43 -3.38
N LEU A 327 9.02 -23.65 -2.15
CA LEU A 327 8.88 -24.98 -1.55
C LEU A 327 7.89 -25.87 -2.31
N TYR A 328 6.90 -25.27 -2.99
CA TYR A 328 5.87 -25.99 -3.74
C TYR A 328 6.28 -26.23 -5.21
N VAL A 329 7.19 -25.42 -5.74
CA VAL A 329 7.70 -25.56 -7.11
C VAL A 329 8.75 -26.67 -7.24
N SER A 330 9.39 -27.05 -6.13
CA SER A 330 10.48 -28.04 -6.10
C SER A 330 10.01 -29.51 -6.10
N SER A 331 8.73 -29.77 -5.96
CA SER A 331 8.13 -31.11 -5.98
C SER A 331 7.53 -31.42 -7.36
#